data_f663246b76bc24c36479d01cdc1a6df7
#
_entry.id   f663246b76bc24c36479d01cdc1a6df7
#
_cell.length_a   1.000
_cell.length_b   1.000
_cell.length_c   1.000
_cell.angle_alpha   90.00
_cell.angle_beta   90.00
_cell.angle_gamma   90.00
#
_symmetry.space_group_name_H-M   'P 1'
#
loop_
_entity.id
_entity.type
_entity.pdbx_description
1 polymer ?
#
loop_
_entity_poly.entity_id
_entity_poly.type
_entity_poly.pdbx_seq_one_letter_code
_entity_poly.pdbx_strand_id
1 'polypeptide(L)'
;MSIFSIFDIAGSALSAQSQRMNVTASNLANADSVSGPDGQPYRARQAVFEAQAEGVGGVRVSQVVEDQSAFRKEYRPGDPMADADGYVSMPNVEPVGEMVNMISASRSYQANVEVMSTSKQLMLKTLTLGES
;
A
#
# COMPACT_ATOMS: atom_id res chain seq x y z
N MET A 1 4.19 -25.09 -13.14
CA MET A 1 3.45 -24.37 -12.10
C MET A 1 2.05 -24.95 -12.01
N SER A 2 1.60 -25.33 -10.82
CA SER A 2 0.27 -25.90 -10.61
C SER A 2 -0.78 -24.80 -10.42
N ILE A 3 -2.07 -25.17 -10.54
CA ILE A 3 -3.19 -24.26 -10.26
C ILE A 3 -3.14 -23.81 -8.80
N PHE A 4 -2.77 -24.71 -7.87
CA PHE A 4 -2.62 -24.38 -6.44
C PHE A 4 -1.52 -23.33 -6.22
N SER A 5 -0.39 -23.44 -6.96
CA SER A 5 0.68 -22.45 -6.88
C SER A 5 0.20 -21.07 -7.37
N ILE A 6 -0.55 -21.02 -8.46
CA ILE A 6 -1.14 -19.77 -8.98
C ILE A 6 -2.06 -19.16 -7.93
N PHE A 7 -2.88 -19.99 -7.28
CA PHE A 7 -3.80 -19.54 -6.23
C PHE A 7 -3.03 -18.94 -5.05
N ASP A 8 -1.98 -19.61 -4.58
CA ASP A 8 -1.15 -19.13 -3.46
C ASP A 8 -0.40 -17.84 -3.82
N ILE A 9 0.13 -17.74 -5.02
CA ILE A 9 0.84 -16.55 -5.50
C ILE A 9 -0.13 -15.37 -5.56
N ALA A 10 -1.31 -15.55 -6.15
CA ALA A 10 -2.33 -14.51 -6.22
C ALA A 10 -2.79 -14.09 -4.83
N GLY A 11 -2.94 -15.04 -3.91
CA GLY A 11 -3.29 -14.76 -2.51
C GLY A 11 -2.22 -13.90 -1.80
N SER A 12 -0.93 -14.19 -2.05
CA SER A 12 0.17 -13.39 -1.51
C SER A 12 0.12 -11.95 -2.05
N ALA A 13 -0.19 -11.79 -3.35
CA ALA A 13 -0.34 -10.47 -3.96
C ALA A 13 -1.52 -9.69 -3.36
N LEU A 14 -2.65 -10.35 -3.09
CA LEU A 14 -3.78 -9.72 -2.41
C LEU A 14 -3.39 -9.17 -1.05
N SER A 15 -2.67 -9.96 -0.25
CA SER A 15 -2.19 -9.53 1.05
C SER A 15 -1.25 -8.33 0.96
N ALA A 16 -0.30 -8.38 0.04
CA ALA A 16 0.66 -7.29 -0.17
C ALA A 16 -0.03 -6.00 -0.63
N GLN A 17 -0.95 -6.09 -1.59
CA GLN A 17 -1.70 -4.92 -2.06
C GLN A 17 -2.65 -4.36 -1.01
N SER A 18 -3.23 -5.21 -0.17
CA SER A 18 -4.04 -4.76 0.97
C SER A 18 -3.21 -3.93 1.94
N GLN A 19 -2.01 -4.36 2.28
CA GLN A 19 -1.10 -3.60 3.13
C GLN A 19 -0.70 -2.28 2.48
N ARG A 20 -0.43 -2.29 1.17
CA ARG A 20 -0.13 -1.07 0.41
C ARG A 20 -1.29 -0.08 0.47
N MET A 21 -2.53 -0.55 0.29
CA MET A 21 -3.72 0.30 0.40
C MET A 21 -3.87 0.89 1.80
N ASN A 22 -3.60 0.12 2.85
CA ASN A 22 -3.65 0.60 4.23
C ASN A 22 -2.61 1.70 4.49
N VAL A 23 -1.39 1.51 4.00
CA VAL A 23 -0.32 2.52 4.12
C VAL A 23 -0.71 3.80 3.38
N THR A 24 -1.21 3.67 2.15
CA THR A 24 -1.65 4.81 1.35
C THR A 24 -2.83 5.55 1.99
N ALA A 25 -3.78 4.81 2.56
CA ALA A 25 -4.90 5.39 3.29
C ALA A 25 -4.42 6.17 4.52
N SER A 26 -3.44 5.64 5.24
CA SER A 26 -2.82 6.35 6.37
C SER A 26 -2.14 7.64 5.92
N ASN A 27 -1.41 7.60 4.81
CA ASN A 27 -0.79 8.81 4.24
C ASN A 27 -1.84 9.87 3.90
N LEU A 28 -2.91 9.47 3.22
CA LEU A 28 -4.00 10.40 2.85
C LEU A 28 -4.69 10.98 4.08
N ALA A 29 -4.98 10.15 5.07
CA ALA A 29 -5.63 10.58 6.31
C ALA A 29 -4.78 11.60 7.09
N ASN A 30 -3.46 11.51 6.98
CA ASN A 30 -2.52 12.36 7.69
C ASN A 30 -1.88 13.46 6.83
N ALA A 31 -2.36 13.65 5.59
CA ALA A 31 -1.77 14.61 4.65
C ALA A 31 -1.75 16.05 5.19
N ASP A 32 -2.73 16.41 6.00
CA ASP A 32 -2.86 17.74 6.58
C ASP A 32 -2.75 17.76 8.12
N SER A 33 -2.28 16.67 8.73
CA SER A 33 -2.07 16.65 10.18
C SER A 33 -0.89 17.54 10.58
N VAL A 34 -1.07 18.33 11.65
CA VAL A 34 -0.12 19.40 11.98
C VAL A 34 1.13 18.86 12.68
N SER A 35 0.97 18.08 13.74
CA SER A 35 2.13 17.47 14.41
C SER A 35 1.70 16.23 15.19
N GLY A 36 2.64 15.29 15.30
CA GLY A 36 2.47 14.10 16.13
C GLY A 36 2.83 14.35 17.58
N PRO A 37 2.75 13.30 18.43
CA PRO A 37 3.07 13.40 19.86
C PRO A 37 4.50 13.84 20.15
N ASP A 38 5.42 13.63 19.22
CA ASP A 38 6.84 14.00 19.31
C ASP A 38 7.12 15.42 18.79
N GLY A 39 6.08 16.17 18.39
CA GLY A 39 6.22 17.49 17.81
C GLY A 39 6.65 17.51 16.35
N GLN A 40 6.83 16.35 15.74
CA GLN A 40 7.17 16.22 14.32
C GLN A 40 5.93 15.99 13.48
N PRO A 41 5.88 16.49 12.22
CA PRO A 41 4.82 16.14 11.30
C PRO A 41 4.84 14.65 10.95
N TYR A 42 3.71 14.15 10.48
CA TYR A 42 3.62 12.81 9.92
C TYR A 42 4.56 12.68 8.73
N ARG A 43 5.29 11.57 8.65
CA ARG A 43 6.08 11.24 7.46
C ARG A 43 5.34 10.25 6.59
N ALA A 44 5.32 10.49 5.29
CA ALA A 44 4.77 9.57 4.32
C ALA A 44 5.45 8.21 4.46
N ARG A 45 4.67 7.14 4.35
CA ARG A 45 5.15 5.77 4.45
C ARG A 45 4.95 5.04 3.12
N GLN A 46 5.82 4.09 2.86
CA GLN A 46 5.74 3.26 1.67
C GLN A 46 5.99 1.80 2.03
N ALA A 47 5.16 0.92 1.47
CA ALA A 47 5.37 -0.52 1.59
C ALA A 47 6.42 -0.97 0.59
N VAL A 48 7.42 -1.72 1.05
CA VAL A 48 8.46 -2.32 0.21
C VAL A 48 8.07 -3.76 -0.08
N PHE A 49 7.91 -4.08 -1.35
CA PHE A 49 7.57 -5.41 -1.81
C PHE A 49 8.84 -6.21 -2.09
N GLU A 50 8.80 -7.48 -1.73
CA GLU A 50 9.90 -8.41 -1.95
C GLU A 50 9.35 -9.72 -2.52
N ALA A 51 10.03 -10.25 -3.51
CA ALA A 51 9.70 -11.57 -4.04
C ALA A 51 10.03 -12.65 -3.01
N GLN A 52 9.11 -13.59 -2.83
CA GLN A 52 9.38 -14.77 -1.99
C GLN A 52 10.21 -15.76 -2.79
N ALA A 53 11.41 -16.06 -2.30
CA ALA A 53 12.34 -16.99 -2.95
C ALA A 53 12.06 -18.45 -2.60
N GLU A 54 11.37 -18.70 -1.50
CA GLU A 54 11.08 -20.05 -0.99
C GLU A 54 9.65 -20.47 -1.32
N GLY A 55 9.44 -21.76 -1.42
CA GLY A 55 8.13 -22.34 -1.69
C GLY A 55 7.69 -22.14 -3.13
N VAL A 56 6.42 -21.80 -3.33
CA VAL A 56 5.82 -21.60 -4.66
C VAL A 56 6.12 -20.23 -5.27
N GLY A 57 6.81 -19.37 -4.54
CA GLY A 57 7.03 -17.98 -4.94
C GLY A 57 5.93 -17.05 -4.43
N GLY A 58 5.81 -15.90 -5.07
CA GLY A 58 4.86 -14.88 -4.67
C GLY A 58 5.54 -13.60 -4.20
N VAL A 59 4.81 -12.75 -3.51
CA VAL A 59 5.27 -11.45 -3.04
C VAL A 59 4.88 -11.24 -1.59
N ARG A 60 5.70 -10.48 -0.87
CA ARG A 60 5.37 -10.05 0.50
C ARG A 60 5.79 -8.60 0.71
N VAL A 61 5.22 -7.96 1.71
CA VAL A 61 5.73 -6.69 2.22
C VAL A 61 6.84 -7.00 3.20
N SER A 62 8.07 -6.64 2.84
CA SER A 62 9.23 -6.89 3.71
C SER A 62 9.33 -5.87 4.84
N GLN A 63 8.96 -4.63 4.55
CA GLN A 63 8.96 -3.54 5.53
C GLN A 63 8.12 -2.38 5.04
N VAL A 64 7.78 -1.49 5.97
CA VAL A 64 7.17 -0.19 5.68
C VAL A 64 8.21 0.86 6.07
N VAL A 65 8.62 1.70 5.12
CA VAL A 65 9.65 2.71 5.33
C VAL A 65 9.06 4.10 5.33
N GLU A 66 9.65 5.00 6.09
CA GLU A 66 9.29 6.42 6.10
C GLU A 66 10.08 7.17 5.04
N ASP A 67 9.41 8.04 4.31
CA ASP A 67 10.03 8.93 3.33
C ASP A 67 10.83 10.01 4.09
N GLN A 68 12.12 10.10 3.80
CA GLN A 68 13.02 11.06 4.43
C GLN A 68 13.11 12.40 3.70
N SER A 69 12.28 12.61 2.68
CA SER A 69 12.22 13.91 1.98
C SER A 69 11.76 15.03 2.93
N ALA A 70 12.07 16.27 2.54
CA ALA A 70 11.76 17.44 3.35
C ALA A 70 10.25 17.59 3.56
N PHE A 71 9.87 18.05 4.75
CA PHE A 71 8.48 18.40 5.05
C PHE A 71 8.04 19.60 4.20
N ARG A 72 6.76 19.62 3.86
CA ARG A 72 6.15 20.76 3.20
C ARG A 72 6.02 21.92 4.20
N LYS A 73 6.33 23.12 3.74
CA LYS A 73 6.18 24.35 4.54
C LYS A 73 4.96 25.12 4.07
N GLU A 74 4.13 25.55 5.02
CA GLU A 74 2.95 26.35 4.75
C GLU A 74 2.99 27.63 5.58
N TYR A 75 2.75 28.79 4.95
CA TYR A 75 2.79 30.06 5.62
C TYR A 75 1.50 30.29 6.44
N ARG A 76 1.63 30.22 7.75
CA ARG A 76 0.54 30.44 8.72
C ARG A 76 1.08 31.22 9.93
N PRO A 77 1.30 32.54 9.80
CA PRO A 77 2.00 33.31 10.85
C PRO A 77 1.22 33.37 12.17
N GLY A 78 -0.11 33.20 12.16
CA GLY A 78 -0.93 33.16 13.37
C GLY A 78 -1.05 31.80 14.06
N ASP A 79 -0.44 30.76 13.48
CA ASP A 79 -0.51 29.40 14.03
C ASP A 79 0.44 29.26 15.23
N PRO A 80 0.00 28.68 16.39
CA PRO A 80 0.87 28.44 17.52
C PRO A 80 2.10 27.58 17.20
N MET A 81 2.03 26.75 16.15
CA MET A 81 3.12 25.89 15.71
C MET A 81 4.02 26.54 14.66
N ALA A 82 3.76 27.80 14.27
CA ALA A 82 4.56 28.51 13.31
C ALA A 82 5.96 28.80 13.86
N ASP A 83 6.97 28.73 12.96
CA ASP A 83 8.33 29.12 13.31
C ASP A 83 8.49 30.67 13.34
N ALA A 84 9.74 31.16 13.55
CA ALA A 84 10.01 32.59 13.61
C ALA A 84 9.68 33.32 12.30
N ASP A 85 9.71 32.63 11.15
CA ASP A 85 9.40 33.15 9.83
C ASP A 85 7.92 33.01 9.46
N GLY A 86 7.10 32.41 10.34
CA GLY A 86 5.68 32.25 10.15
C GLY A 86 5.28 30.98 9.38
N TYR A 87 6.17 30.03 9.23
CA TYR A 87 5.91 28.78 8.52
C TYR A 87 5.62 27.62 9.48
N VAL A 88 4.66 26.78 9.09
CA VAL A 88 4.33 25.53 9.78
C VAL A 88 4.84 24.37 8.93
N SER A 89 5.48 23.39 9.56
CA SER A 89 5.90 22.16 8.91
C SER A 89 4.70 21.21 8.78
N MET A 90 4.44 20.77 7.56
CA MET A 90 3.34 19.86 7.21
C MET A 90 3.92 18.53 6.73
N PRO A 91 3.13 17.45 6.76
CA PRO A 91 3.60 16.15 6.27
C PRO A 91 4.10 16.19 4.83
N ASN A 92 5.09 15.36 4.52
CA ASN A 92 5.64 15.22 3.18
C ASN A 92 4.80 14.25 2.31
N VAL A 93 3.50 14.28 2.49
CA VAL A 93 2.53 13.52 1.71
C VAL A 93 2.07 14.34 0.51
N GLU A 94 2.09 13.73 -0.66
CA GLU A 94 1.52 14.32 -1.89
C GLU A 94 0.17 13.66 -2.16
N PRO A 95 -0.97 14.33 -1.85
CA PRO A 95 -2.28 13.69 -1.92
C PRO A 95 -2.62 13.11 -3.29
N VAL A 96 -2.29 13.82 -4.37
CA VAL A 96 -2.56 13.35 -5.74
C VAL A 96 -1.75 12.09 -6.04
N GLY A 97 -0.49 12.05 -5.69
CA GLY A 97 0.38 10.87 -5.84
C GLY A 97 -0.15 9.68 -5.05
N GLU A 98 -0.62 9.92 -3.82
CA GLU A 98 -1.20 8.87 -2.99
C GLU A 98 -2.53 8.35 -3.54
N MET A 99 -3.36 9.23 -4.11
CA MET A 99 -4.60 8.81 -4.80
C MET A 99 -4.31 7.91 -5.99
N VAL A 100 -3.31 8.26 -6.81
CA VAL A 100 -2.86 7.43 -7.93
C VAL A 100 -2.35 6.08 -7.42
N ASN A 101 -1.59 6.08 -6.34
CA ASN A 101 -1.08 4.86 -5.71
C ASN A 101 -2.23 3.99 -5.19
N MET A 102 -3.25 4.59 -4.59
CA MET A 102 -4.45 3.88 -4.13
C MET A 102 -5.19 3.21 -5.28
N ILE A 103 -5.39 3.93 -6.39
CA ILE A 103 -6.05 3.39 -7.59
C ILE A 103 -5.24 2.22 -8.15
N SER A 104 -3.92 2.36 -8.25
CA SER A 104 -3.02 1.31 -8.74
C SER A 104 -3.10 0.07 -7.84
N ALA A 105 -3.03 0.24 -6.53
CA ALA A 105 -3.12 -0.87 -5.58
C ALA A 105 -4.48 -1.57 -5.66
N SER A 106 -5.56 -0.80 -5.76
CA SER A 106 -6.93 -1.32 -5.90
C SER A 106 -7.10 -2.13 -7.18
N ARG A 107 -6.57 -1.64 -8.31
CA ARG A 107 -6.62 -2.37 -9.58
C ARG A 107 -5.82 -3.67 -9.53
N SER A 108 -4.63 -3.63 -8.93
CA SER A 108 -3.81 -4.83 -8.73
C SER A 108 -4.51 -5.85 -7.84
N TYR A 109 -5.16 -5.38 -6.79
CA TYR A 109 -5.96 -6.23 -5.91
C TYR A 109 -7.09 -6.92 -6.69
N GLN A 110 -7.87 -6.15 -7.45
CA GLN A 110 -8.98 -6.68 -8.26
C GLN A 110 -8.49 -7.69 -9.31
N ALA A 111 -7.38 -7.40 -9.98
CA ALA A 111 -6.79 -8.33 -10.96
C ALA A 111 -6.42 -9.67 -10.31
N ASN A 112 -5.85 -9.65 -9.11
CA ASN A 112 -5.51 -10.88 -8.39
C ASN A 112 -6.74 -11.62 -7.89
N VAL A 113 -7.80 -10.92 -7.51
CA VAL A 113 -9.09 -11.55 -7.20
C VAL A 113 -9.63 -12.31 -8.41
N GLU A 114 -9.55 -11.72 -9.61
CA GLU A 114 -9.96 -12.38 -10.86
C GLU A 114 -9.11 -13.60 -11.17
N VAL A 115 -7.79 -13.51 -10.97
CA VAL A 115 -6.88 -14.64 -11.15
C VAL A 115 -7.26 -15.79 -10.20
N MET A 116 -7.55 -15.48 -8.93
CA MET A 116 -7.99 -16.50 -7.98
C MET A 116 -9.33 -17.11 -8.36
N SER A 117 -10.27 -16.29 -8.80
CA SER A 117 -11.59 -16.76 -9.24
C SER A 117 -11.48 -17.69 -10.45
N THR A 118 -10.69 -17.29 -11.44
CA THR A 118 -10.43 -18.11 -12.62
C THR A 118 -9.73 -19.43 -12.28
N SER A 119 -8.75 -19.38 -11.39
CA SER A 119 -8.04 -20.56 -10.90
C SER A 119 -8.99 -21.53 -10.18
N LYS A 120 -9.88 -20.99 -9.35
CA LYS A 120 -10.92 -21.79 -8.68
C LYS A 120 -11.83 -22.48 -9.69
N GLN A 121 -12.29 -21.75 -10.71
CA GLN A 121 -13.15 -22.33 -11.74
C GLN A 121 -12.43 -23.44 -12.52
N LEU A 122 -11.14 -23.25 -12.84
CA LEU A 122 -10.33 -24.27 -13.50
C LEU A 122 -10.14 -25.51 -12.62
N MET A 123 -9.93 -25.33 -11.32
CA MET A 123 -9.84 -26.46 -10.38
C MET A 123 -11.14 -27.25 -10.33
N LEU A 124 -12.29 -26.57 -10.27
CA LEU A 124 -13.61 -27.21 -10.24
C LEU A 124 -13.87 -27.98 -11.55
N LYS A 125 -13.52 -27.42 -12.70
CA LYS A 125 -13.63 -28.11 -13.98
C LYS A 125 -12.75 -29.36 -14.04
N THR A 126 -11.53 -29.28 -13.55
CA THR A 126 -10.59 -30.40 -13.50
C THR A 126 -11.14 -31.53 -12.63
N LEU A 127 -11.71 -31.18 -11.47
CA LEU A 127 -12.34 -32.17 -10.59
C LEU A 127 -13.56 -32.84 -11.25
N THR A 128 -14.40 -32.06 -11.93
CA THR A 128 -15.57 -32.58 -12.65
C THR A 128 -15.16 -33.54 -13.78
N LEU A 129 -14.12 -33.22 -14.53
CA LEU A 129 -13.60 -34.09 -15.58
C LEU A 129 -12.97 -35.38 -15.00
N GLY A 130 -12.38 -35.28 -13.80
CA GLY A 130 -11.83 -36.44 -13.12
C GLY A 130 -12.86 -37.43 -12.58
N GLU A 131 -14.11 -36.98 -12.39
CA GLU A 131 -15.21 -37.81 -11.91
C GLU A 131 -15.92 -38.59 -13.03
N SER A 132 -15.66 -38.24 -14.27
CA SER A 132 -16.27 -38.93 -15.44
C SER A 132 -15.42 -40.17 -15.93
#